data_ab614460a342982c3e14c416c43f0bee
#
_entry.id   ab614460a342982c3e14c416c43f0bee
#
_cell.length_a   1.000
_cell.length_b   1.000
_cell.length_c   1.000
_cell.angle_alpha   90.00
_cell.angle_beta   90.00
_cell.angle_gamma   90.00
#
_symmetry.space_group_name_H-M   'P 1'
#
loop_
_entity.id
_entity.type
_entity.pdbx_description
1 polymer ?
#
loop_
_entity_poly.entity_id
_entity_poly.type
_entity_poly.pdbx_seq_one_letter_code
_entity_poly.pdbx_strand_id
1 'polypeptide(L)' 'MRIYQVVICGESYGYFKSEERATEKAKWVLRNCILNMDSEDDVLCYERICKELDEQGYSMEIEVDIFVDSVDMEDW' A
#
# COMPACT_ATOMS: atom_id res chain seq x y z
N MET A 1 17.58 -10.51 1.64
CA MET A 1 16.73 -9.75 0.70
C MET A 1 15.55 -9.15 1.43
N ARG A 2 15.22 -7.93 1.11
CA ARG A 2 14.03 -7.28 1.68
C ARG A 2 12.81 -7.53 0.81
N ILE A 3 11.70 -7.82 1.46
CA ILE A 3 10.41 -7.96 0.81
C ILE A 3 9.45 -6.98 1.45
N TYR A 4 8.58 -6.41 0.63
CA TYR A 4 7.58 -5.45 1.07
C TYR A 4 6.20 -6.06 0.89
N GLN A 5 5.43 -6.11 1.96
CA GLN A 5 4.06 -6.64 1.93
C GLN A 5 3.06 -5.50 2.03
N VAL A 6 2.09 -5.49 1.13
CA VAL A 6 1.00 -4.52 1.17
C VAL A 6 -0.17 -5.12 1.94
N VAL A 7 -0.58 -4.45 3.01
CA VAL A 7 -1.74 -4.86 3.82
C VAL A 7 -2.70 -3.68 3.89
N ILE A 8 -3.95 -3.90 3.49
CA ILE A 8 -5.00 -2.89 3.52
C ILE A 8 -6.21 -3.47 4.23
N CYS A 9 -6.63 -2.81 5.31
CA CYS A 9 -7.75 -3.25 6.15
C CYS A 9 -7.60 -4.70 6.64
N GLY A 10 -6.37 -5.10 6.96
CA GLY A 10 -6.07 -6.43 7.44
C GLY A 10 -5.90 -7.49 6.37
N GLU A 11 -6.09 -7.15 5.09
CA GLU A 11 -5.90 -8.08 3.98
C GLU A 11 -4.57 -7.87 3.28
N SER A 12 -3.87 -8.96 2.99
CA SER A 12 -2.62 -8.91 2.24
C SER A 12 -2.89 -8.85 0.74
N TYR A 13 -2.23 -7.92 0.06
CA TYR A 13 -2.34 -7.76 -1.39
C TYR A 13 -1.06 -8.16 -2.12
N GLY A 14 -0.21 -8.89 -1.43
CA GLY A 14 0.97 -9.51 -2.05
C GLY A 14 2.29 -9.01 -1.50
N TYR A 15 3.35 -9.57 -2.07
CA TYR A 15 4.73 -9.29 -1.68
C TYR A 15 5.48 -8.73 -2.87
N PHE A 16 6.33 -7.74 -2.62
CA PHE A 16 7.07 -7.05 -3.68
C PHE A 16 8.53 -6.93 -3.29
N LYS A 17 9.40 -6.91 -4.27
CA LYS A 17 10.85 -6.81 -4.06
C LYS A 17 11.32 -5.37 -3.89
N SER A 18 10.47 -4.40 -4.19
CA SER A 18 10.81 -2.99 -4.05
C SER A 18 9.68 -2.25 -3.34
N GLU A 19 10.06 -1.28 -2.51
CA GLU A 19 9.10 -0.42 -1.82
C GLU A 19 8.26 0.37 -2.81
N GLU A 20 8.87 0.82 -3.90
CA GLU A 20 8.18 1.56 -4.95
C GLU A 20 7.05 0.74 -5.56
N ARG A 21 7.31 -0.52 -5.88
CA ARG A 21 6.28 -1.41 -6.43
C ARG A 21 5.18 -1.71 -5.43
N ALA A 22 5.53 -1.90 -4.17
CA ALA A 22 4.55 -2.11 -3.11
C ALA A 22 3.64 -0.89 -2.96
N THR A 23 4.23 0.30 -2.95
CA THR A 23 3.48 1.55 -2.85
C THR A 23 2.56 1.75 -4.06
N GLU A 24 3.04 1.47 -5.26
CA GLU A 24 2.22 1.53 -6.47
C GLU A 24 1.04 0.56 -6.41
N LYS A 25 1.26 -0.65 -5.93
CA LYS A 25 0.19 -1.63 -5.77
C LYS A 25 -0.85 -1.16 -4.77
N ALA A 26 -0.41 -0.61 -3.63
CA ALA A 26 -1.33 -0.08 -2.63
C ALA A 26 -2.20 1.04 -3.23
N LYS A 27 -1.60 1.96 -3.96
CA LYS A 27 -2.34 3.03 -4.63
C LYS A 27 -3.32 2.50 -5.67
N TRP A 28 -2.90 1.49 -6.42
CA TRP A 28 -3.76 0.85 -7.43
C TRP A 28 -5.00 0.21 -6.79
N VAL A 29 -4.80 -0.54 -5.71
CA VAL A 29 -5.91 -1.19 -5.00
C VAL A 29 -6.87 -0.15 -4.43
N LEU A 30 -6.35 0.91 -3.83
CA LEU A 30 -7.18 1.97 -3.27
C LEU A 30 -8.10 2.59 -4.32
N ARG A 31 -7.56 2.97 -5.47
CA ARG A 31 -8.38 3.66 -6.49
C ARG A 31 -9.25 2.73 -7.32
N ASN A 32 -8.92 1.44 -7.41
CA ASN A 32 -9.67 0.51 -8.27
C ASN A 32 -10.60 -0.42 -7.50
N CYS A 33 -10.31 -0.70 -6.24
CA CYS A 33 -11.03 -1.72 -5.47
C CYS A 33 -11.73 -1.16 -4.22
N ILE A 34 -11.23 -0.08 -3.64
CA ILE A 34 -11.70 0.42 -2.34
C ILE A 34 -12.42 1.76 -2.45
N LEU A 35 -11.79 2.74 -3.10
CA LEU A 35 -12.33 4.09 -3.22
C LEU A 35 -13.07 4.29 -4.52
N ASN A 36 -14.10 5.14 -4.47
CA ASN A 36 -14.86 5.53 -5.66
C ASN A 36 -14.26 6.84 -6.20
N MET A 37 -13.49 6.75 -7.28
CA MET A 37 -12.81 7.91 -7.85
C MET A 37 -13.77 8.89 -8.55
N ASP A 38 -15.05 8.56 -8.65
CA ASP A 38 -16.08 9.48 -9.13
C ASP A 38 -16.61 10.37 -8.00
N SER A 39 -16.27 10.06 -6.74
CA SER A 39 -16.63 10.85 -5.57
C SER A 39 -15.50 11.80 -5.20
N GLU A 40 -15.81 13.09 -5.04
CA GLU A 40 -14.79 14.08 -4.64
C GLU A 40 -14.20 13.76 -3.26
N ASP A 41 -15.03 13.30 -2.33
CA ASP A 41 -14.57 12.94 -0.99
C ASP A 41 -13.57 11.79 -1.04
N ASP A 42 -13.83 10.79 -1.86
CA ASP A 42 -12.93 9.65 -2.02
C ASP A 42 -11.64 10.05 -2.73
N VAL A 43 -11.71 10.94 -3.72
CA VAL A 43 -10.53 11.47 -4.40
C VAL A 43 -9.63 12.21 -3.41
N LEU A 44 -10.19 13.05 -2.56
CA LEU A 44 -9.43 13.77 -1.53
C LEU A 44 -8.81 12.79 -0.52
N CYS A 45 -9.55 11.78 -0.11
CA CYS A 45 -9.04 10.73 0.77
C CYS A 45 -7.87 9.99 0.11
N TYR A 46 -8.01 9.63 -1.16
CA TYR A 46 -6.95 8.97 -1.93
C TYR A 46 -5.68 9.82 -1.98
N GLU A 47 -5.82 11.12 -2.26
CA GLU A 47 -4.67 12.02 -2.32
C GLU A 47 -3.93 12.10 -0.98
N ARG A 48 -4.69 12.19 0.14
CA ARG A 48 -4.08 12.20 1.47
C ARG A 48 -3.36 10.90 1.79
N ILE A 49 -3.97 9.77 1.46
CA ILE A 49 -3.37 8.45 1.70
C ILE A 49 -2.09 8.30 0.87
N CYS A 50 -2.12 8.69 -0.39
CA CYS A 50 -0.94 8.64 -1.25
C CYS A 50 0.22 9.46 -0.69
N LYS A 51 -0.08 10.66 -0.20
CA LYS A 51 0.92 11.53 0.42
C LYS A 51 1.52 10.87 1.67
N GLU A 52 0.67 10.31 2.53
CA GLU A 52 1.14 9.62 3.73
C GLU A 52 1.99 8.41 3.40
N LEU A 53 1.60 7.63 2.39
CA LEU A 53 2.39 6.47 1.95
C LEU A 53 3.78 6.89 1.44
N ASP A 54 3.85 7.99 0.71
CA ASP A 54 5.13 8.49 0.20
C ASP A 54 6.02 9.05 1.30
N GLU A 55 5.43 9.63 2.35
CA GLU A 55 6.17 10.24 3.46
C GLU A 55 6.57 9.25 4.54
N GLN A 56 5.71 8.29 4.87
CA GLN A 56 5.92 7.43 6.05
C GLN A 56 5.67 5.93 5.80
N GLY A 57 5.15 5.55 4.64
CA GLY A 57 4.92 4.14 4.31
C GLY A 57 3.65 3.53 4.87
N TYR A 58 2.80 4.31 5.51
CA TYR A 58 1.50 3.84 6.00
C TYR A 58 0.50 4.99 6.07
N SER A 59 -0.79 4.65 6.17
CA SER A 59 -1.84 5.62 6.38
C SER A 59 -2.85 5.08 7.39
N MET A 60 -3.31 5.94 8.28
CA MET A 60 -4.31 5.59 9.29
C MET A 60 -5.75 5.86 8.86
N GLU A 61 -5.97 6.58 7.77
CA GLU A 61 -7.33 6.88 7.29
C GLU A 61 -8.05 5.63 6.82
N ILE A 62 -7.34 4.80 6.06
CA ILE A 62 -7.78 3.45 5.71
C ILE A 62 -6.57 2.60 6.05
N GLU A 63 -6.63 1.75 7.00
CA GLU A 63 -5.51 0.97 7.54
C GLU A 63 -4.62 0.37 6.44
N VAL A 64 -3.79 1.23 5.82
CA VAL A 64 -2.87 0.86 4.75
C VAL A 64 -1.46 0.82 5.33
N ASP A 65 -0.84 -0.33 5.24
CA ASP A 65 0.52 -0.54 5.72
C ASP A 65 1.37 -1.22 4.66
N ILE A 66 2.62 -0.79 4.57
CA ILE A 66 3.62 -1.47 3.75
C ILE A 66 4.67 -2.01 4.72
N PHE A 67 4.57 -3.30 5.02
CA PHE A 67 5.50 -3.95 5.94
C PHE A 67 6.79 -4.34 5.23
N VAL A 68 7.89 -4.18 5.94
CA VAL A 68 9.20 -4.58 5.44
C VAL A 68 9.63 -5.85 6.17
N ASP A 69 9.91 -6.90 5.42
CA ASP A 69 10.43 -8.15 5.94
C ASP A 69 11.78 -8.45 5.31
N SER A 70 12.61 -9.17 6.04
CA SER A 70 13.86 -9.69 5.51
C SER A 70 13.74 -11.20 5.38
N VAL A 71 14.01 -11.71 4.20
CA VAL A 71 13.90 -13.14 3.89
C VAL A 71 15.22 -13.64 3.36
N ASP A 72 15.60 -14.84 3.81
CA ASP A 72 16.78 -15.52 3.28
C ASP A 72 16.41 -16.09 1.91
N MET A 73 17.15 -15.69 0.88
CA MET A 73 16.88 -16.13 -0.48
C MET A 73 17.07 -17.63 -0.69
N GLU A 74 17.82 -18.29 0.19
CA GLU A 74 18.04 -19.74 0.10
C GLU A 74 16.75 -20.53 0.40
N ASP A 75 15.82 -19.92 1.09
CA ASP A 75 14.55 -20.54 1.49
C ASP A 75 13.44 -20.38 0.44
N TRP A 76 13.76 -19.82 -0.69
CA TRP A 76 12.78 -19.54 -1.76
C TRP A 76 12.78 -20.56 -2.88
#